data_8588f0b60bf3f5096710dafc86ca5143
#
_entry.id   8588f0b60bf3f5096710dafc86ca5143
#
_cell.length_a   1.000
_cell.length_b   1.000
_cell.length_c   1.000
_cell.angle_alpha   90.00
_cell.angle_beta   90.00
_cell.angle_gamma   90.00
#
_symmetry.space_group_name_H-M   'P 1'
#
loop_
_entity.id
_entity.type
_entity.pdbx_description
1 polymer ?
#
loop_
_entity_poly.entity_id
_entity_poly.type
_entity_poly.pdbx_seq_one_letter_code
_entity_poly.pdbx_strand_id
1 'polypeptide(L)'
;FFTAAFCLLYFKKTFTRPVLPALCKAAGAAIVWNLWFMVPLLQYMVQGVCRISGKYDAAYLYDSSVYLGQMFLMFGQSSGVAESIQSGIAGEMPQTLGLALAAGAFFFLLAVLDPAVRKSSRDAARIGSLTLGFGLLAAWCASDLCPWYALFRCEPLQALSKTLGKLQFAWRFFTPATMLLVVCACCAVVLYRKVRPEAAKAMAAALLALTIIPAGYLMYDKCTTSEAVTCMSL
;
A
#
# COMPACT_ATOMS: atom_id res chain seq x y z
N PHE A 1 10.80 -2.01 6.15
CA PHE A 1 10.40 -1.71 7.53
C PHE A 1 9.27 -2.62 8.01
N PHE A 2 8.11 -2.63 7.37
CA PHE A 2 6.94 -3.41 7.80
C PHE A 2 7.22 -4.92 7.85
N THR A 3 7.91 -5.46 6.84
CA THR A 3 8.33 -6.87 6.82
C THR A 3 9.28 -7.18 7.97
N ALA A 4 10.25 -6.32 8.24
CA ALA A 4 11.17 -6.48 9.35
C ALA A 4 10.45 -6.41 10.70
N ALA A 5 9.56 -5.44 10.89
CA ALA A 5 8.73 -5.34 12.09
C ALA A 5 7.86 -6.59 12.29
N PHE A 6 7.27 -7.11 11.21
CA PHE A 6 6.49 -8.34 11.25
C PHE A 6 7.35 -9.57 11.63
N CYS A 7 8.53 -9.69 11.05
CA CYS A 7 9.48 -10.76 11.40
C CYS A 7 9.94 -10.67 12.85
N LEU A 8 10.14 -9.46 13.39
CA LEU A 8 10.49 -9.25 14.79
C LEU A 8 9.34 -9.61 15.74
N LEU A 9 8.11 -9.19 15.43
CA LEU A 9 6.94 -9.51 16.24
C LEU A 9 6.64 -11.01 16.28
N TYR A 10 6.91 -11.73 15.20
CA TYR A 10 6.75 -13.18 15.09
C TYR A 10 8.07 -13.93 15.11
N PHE A 11 9.11 -13.38 15.77
CA PHE A 11 10.47 -13.91 15.76
C PHE A 11 10.53 -15.43 16.00
N LYS A 12 9.85 -15.92 17.06
CA LYS A 12 9.82 -17.35 17.40
C LYS A 12 9.18 -18.25 16.33
N LYS A 13 8.27 -17.71 15.50
CA LYS A 13 7.61 -18.46 14.41
C LYS A 13 8.38 -18.32 13.10
N THR A 14 8.98 -17.17 12.86
CA THR A 14 9.68 -16.81 11.61
C THR A 14 11.05 -17.45 11.53
N PHE A 15 11.82 -17.42 12.62
CA PHE A 15 13.19 -17.95 12.66
C PHE A 15 13.22 -19.41 13.15
N THR A 16 12.38 -20.25 12.55
CA THR A 16 12.39 -21.70 12.79
C THR A 16 13.12 -22.43 11.67
N ARG A 17 13.69 -23.61 11.98
CA ARG A 17 14.41 -24.43 11.00
C ARG A 17 13.66 -24.69 9.69
N PRO A 18 12.33 -24.95 9.66
CA PRO A 18 11.61 -25.15 8.40
C PRO A 18 11.31 -23.84 7.66
N VAL A 19 11.11 -22.70 8.35
CA VAL A 19 10.69 -21.43 7.75
C VAL A 19 11.88 -20.65 7.19
N LEU A 20 13.02 -20.68 7.86
CA LEU A 20 14.21 -19.94 7.44
C LEU A 20 14.68 -20.27 6.01
N PRO A 21 14.82 -21.56 5.63
CA PRO A 21 15.19 -21.90 4.24
C PRO A 21 14.15 -21.44 3.21
N ALA A 22 12.86 -21.49 3.55
CA ALA A 22 11.80 -21.02 2.68
C ALA A 22 11.90 -19.49 2.48
N LEU A 23 12.17 -18.75 3.55
CA LEU A 23 12.40 -17.31 3.51
C LEU A 23 13.62 -16.94 2.66
N CYS A 24 14.73 -17.66 2.85
CA CYS A 24 15.94 -17.46 2.05
C CYS A 24 15.71 -17.76 0.56
N LYS A 25 14.97 -18.83 0.24
CA LYS A 25 14.58 -19.13 -1.15
C LYS A 25 13.69 -18.04 -1.76
N ALA A 26 12.70 -17.57 -1.00
CA ALA A 26 11.82 -16.50 -1.45
C ALA A 26 12.59 -15.17 -1.67
N ALA A 27 13.50 -14.83 -0.76
CA ALA A 27 14.36 -13.65 -0.91
C ALA A 27 15.29 -13.79 -2.12
N GLY A 28 15.92 -14.94 -2.30
CA GLY A 28 16.76 -15.23 -3.46
C GLY A 28 15.97 -15.14 -4.78
N ALA A 29 14.80 -15.74 -4.83
CA ALA A 29 13.92 -15.66 -6.00
C ALA A 29 13.49 -14.19 -6.28
N ALA A 30 13.16 -13.43 -5.26
CA ALA A 30 12.83 -12.01 -5.42
C ALA A 30 14.01 -11.19 -5.96
N ILE A 31 15.23 -11.44 -5.48
CA ILE A 31 16.44 -10.78 -6.00
C ILE A 31 16.63 -11.14 -7.47
N VAL A 32 16.63 -12.44 -7.81
CA VAL A 32 16.82 -12.91 -9.20
C VAL A 32 15.76 -12.33 -10.13
N TRP A 33 14.49 -12.30 -9.69
CA TRP A 33 13.39 -11.74 -10.49
C TRP A 33 13.55 -10.24 -10.75
N ASN A 34 14.20 -9.52 -9.85
CA ASN A 34 14.42 -8.07 -9.99
C ASN A 34 15.79 -7.70 -10.61
N LEU A 35 16.66 -8.66 -10.93
CA LEU A 35 18.00 -8.37 -11.47
C LEU A 35 17.95 -7.54 -12.76
N TRP A 36 17.00 -7.81 -13.64
CA TRP A 36 16.83 -7.07 -14.91
C TRP A 36 16.62 -5.56 -14.69
N PHE A 37 16.05 -5.17 -13.56
CA PHE A 37 15.85 -3.77 -13.17
C PHE A 37 16.99 -3.26 -12.29
N MET A 38 17.42 -4.06 -11.31
CA MET A 38 18.40 -3.64 -10.32
C MET A 38 19.79 -3.46 -10.93
N VAL A 39 20.20 -4.30 -11.86
CA VAL A 39 21.54 -4.22 -12.47
C VAL A 39 21.72 -2.93 -13.26
N PRO A 40 20.85 -2.54 -14.21
CA PRO A 40 20.95 -1.25 -14.88
C PRO A 40 20.86 -0.07 -13.92
N LEU A 41 19.96 -0.14 -12.93
CA LEU A 41 19.82 0.93 -11.92
C LEU A 41 21.12 1.15 -11.15
N LEU A 42 21.74 0.09 -10.66
CA LEU A 42 23.03 0.15 -9.94
C LEU A 42 24.14 0.69 -10.85
N GLN A 43 24.17 0.27 -12.11
CA GLN A 43 25.13 0.76 -13.09
C GLN A 43 24.99 2.27 -13.29
N TYR A 44 23.77 2.77 -13.49
CA TYR A 44 23.50 4.22 -13.62
C TYR A 44 23.82 5.00 -12.34
N MET A 45 23.58 4.41 -11.16
CA MET A 45 23.95 5.03 -9.88
C MET A 45 25.47 5.14 -9.73
N VAL A 46 26.23 4.11 -10.08
CA VAL A 46 27.69 4.10 -10.02
C VAL A 46 28.30 5.09 -11.02
N GLN A 47 27.72 5.22 -12.21
CA GLN A 47 28.13 6.15 -13.23
C GLN A 47 27.75 7.61 -12.93
N GLY A 48 27.00 7.85 -11.85
CA GLY A 48 26.56 9.20 -11.46
C GLY A 48 25.52 9.84 -12.38
N VAL A 49 24.94 9.05 -13.30
CA VAL A 49 23.91 9.52 -14.25
C VAL A 49 22.58 9.73 -13.54
N CYS A 50 22.29 8.92 -12.51
CA CYS A 50 21.07 9.06 -11.71
C CYS A 50 21.26 10.07 -10.59
N ARG A 51 20.64 11.25 -10.70
CA ARG A 51 20.55 12.23 -9.61
C ARG A 51 19.47 11.90 -8.57
N ILE A 52 19.25 10.63 -8.28
CA ILE A 52 18.25 10.17 -7.29
C ILE A 52 18.66 10.53 -5.85
N SER A 53 19.87 11.06 -5.65
CA SER A 53 20.39 11.44 -4.34
C SER A 53 19.97 12.84 -3.85
N GLY A 54 18.89 13.40 -4.39
CA GLY A 54 18.32 14.64 -3.90
C GLY A 54 17.93 14.52 -2.42
N LYS A 55 18.24 15.53 -1.63
CA LYS A 55 17.72 15.66 -0.28
C LYS A 55 16.27 16.14 -0.39
N TYR A 56 15.34 15.23 -0.22
CA TYR A 56 13.92 15.58 -0.17
C TYR A 56 13.60 16.09 1.25
N ASP A 57 13.00 17.26 1.32
CA ASP A 57 12.60 17.90 2.56
C ASP A 57 11.14 17.61 2.91
N ALA A 58 10.68 18.20 4.01
CA ALA A 58 9.30 18.05 4.46
C ALA A 58 8.30 18.63 3.46
N ALA A 59 8.64 19.71 2.77
CA ALA A 59 7.76 20.35 1.80
C ALA A 59 7.49 19.42 0.63
N TYR A 60 8.52 18.79 0.08
CA TYR A 60 8.38 17.87 -1.04
C TYR A 60 7.52 16.64 -0.72
N LEU A 61 7.66 16.09 0.51
CA LEU A 61 6.81 14.98 0.95
C LEU A 61 5.37 15.43 1.17
N TYR A 62 5.17 16.64 1.71
CA TYR A 62 3.83 17.19 1.89
C TYR A 62 3.15 17.45 0.54
N ASP A 63 3.84 18.06 -0.43
CA ASP A 63 3.32 18.38 -1.75
C ASP A 63 2.98 17.12 -2.57
N SER A 64 3.69 16.01 -2.31
CA SER A 64 3.44 14.70 -2.92
C SER A 64 2.46 13.82 -2.14
N SER A 65 1.83 14.35 -1.07
CA SER A 65 0.86 13.60 -0.27
C SER A 65 -0.52 13.60 -0.92
N VAL A 66 -1.35 12.66 -0.51
CA VAL A 66 -2.65 12.39 -1.11
C VAL A 66 -3.76 12.78 -0.14
N TYR A 67 -4.79 13.44 -0.65
CA TYR A 67 -5.95 13.79 0.17
C TYR A 67 -6.77 12.58 0.55
N LEU A 68 -7.37 12.62 1.74
CA LEU A 68 -8.20 11.53 2.24
C LEU A 68 -9.33 11.16 1.27
N GLY A 69 -9.96 12.16 0.62
CA GLY A 69 -10.99 11.93 -0.40
C GLY A 69 -10.49 11.18 -1.63
N GLN A 70 -9.29 11.50 -2.10
CA GLN A 70 -8.67 10.82 -3.25
C GLN A 70 -8.37 9.35 -2.98
N MET A 71 -8.04 9.00 -1.72
CA MET A 71 -7.72 7.61 -1.36
C MET A 71 -8.85 6.64 -1.67
N PHE A 72 -10.11 7.10 -1.66
CA PHE A 72 -11.29 6.27 -1.80
C PHE A 72 -12.06 6.52 -3.09
N LEU A 73 -11.56 7.37 -3.98
CA LEU A 73 -12.16 7.58 -5.29
C LEU A 73 -12.15 6.28 -6.10
N MET A 74 -13.34 5.94 -6.62
CA MET A 74 -13.55 4.70 -7.34
C MET A 74 -13.34 4.87 -8.85
N PHE A 75 -13.77 6.01 -9.39
CA PHE A 75 -13.83 6.30 -10.82
C PHE A 75 -13.18 7.64 -11.21
N GLY A 76 -12.52 8.30 -10.29
CA GLY A 76 -11.89 9.60 -10.52
C GLY A 76 -10.44 9.49 -10.95
N GLN A 77 -10.00 10.43 -11.76
CA GLN A 77 -8.58 10.71 -11.93
C GLN A 77 -8.16 11.61 -10.77
N SER A 78 -7.14 11.19 -10.02
CA SER A 78 -6.59 12.02 -8.95
C SER A 78 -5.12 12.25 -9.21
N SER A 79 -4.66 13.48 -9.08
CA SER A 79 -3.24 13.75 -8.94
C SER A 79 -2.88 13.69 -7.47
N GLY A 80 -1.71 13.14 -7.15
CA GLY A 80 -1.22 13.08 -5.79
C GLY A 80 -0.61 14.38 -5.29
N VAL A 81 -0.77 15.50 -5.97
CA VAL A 81 -0.10 16.76 -5.62
C VAL A 81 -1.11 17.75 -5.04
N ALA A 82 -0.74 18.38 -3.93
CA ALA A 82 -1.56 19.39 -3.26
C ALA A 82 -2.01 20.52 -4.18
N GLU A 83 -1.17 20.93 -5.12
CA GLU A 83 -1.46 21.98 -6.10
C GLU A 83 -2.60 21.61 -7.06
N SER A 84 -2.82 20.34 -7.31
CA SER A 84 -3.85 19.91 -8.26
C SER A 84 -5.26 19.91 -7.70
N ILE A 85 -5.47 20.15 -6.40
CA ILE A 85 -6.81 20.48 -5.88
C ILE A 85 -7.35 21.76 -6.51
N GLN A 86 -6.48 22.75 -6.78
CA GLN A 86 -6.90 24.01 -7.38
C GLN A 86 -7.28 23.83 -8.87
N SER A 87 -6.68 22.87 -9.54
CA SER A 87 -6.95 22.53 -10.95
C SER A 87 -8.04 21.47 -11.15
N GLY A 88 -8.60 20.94 -10.05
CA GLY A 88 -9.64 19.91 -10.09
C GLY A 88 -9.12 18.49 -10.23
N ILE A 89 -10.01 17.58 -10.61
CA ILE A 89 -9.82 16.12 -10.61
C ILE A 89 -8.90 15.63 -11.76
N ALA A 90 -8.41 16.51 -12.61
CA ALA A 90 -7.58 16.18 -13.77
C ALA A 90 -6.11 15.96 -13.35
N GLY A 91 -5.82 14.83 -12.73
CA GLY A 91 -4.47 14.45 -12.34
C GLY A 91 -3.85 13.43 -13.29
N GLU A 92 -2.52 13.42 -13.36
CA GLU A 92 -1.77 12.53 -14.23
C GLU A 92 -1.88 11.05 -13.87
N MET A 93 -2.04 10.72 -12.58
CA MET A 93 -2.10 9.35 -12.09
C MET A 93 -3.19 9.15 -11.03
N PRO A 94 -4.00 8.08 -11.13
CA PRO A 94 -4.93 7.70 -10.08
C PRO A 94 -4.16 7.17 -8.87
N GLN A 95 -4.04 7.96 -7.82
CA GLN A 95 -3.40 7.57 -6.56
C GLN A 95 -4.47 7.25 -5.53
N THR A 96 -5.00 6.04 -5.61
CA THR A 96 -6.08 5.59 -4.73
C THR A 96 -5.79 4.23 -4.11
N LEU A 97 -6.22 4.03 -2.87
CA LEU A 97 -6.30 2.72 -2.22
C LEU A 97 -7.52 1.92 -2.68
N GLY A 98 -8.56 2.62 -3.11
CA GLY A 98 -9.82 2.05 -3.56
C GLY A 98 -10.75 1.58 -2.45
N LEU A 99 -12.03 1.49 -2.78
CA LEU A 99 -13.08 1.08 -1.84
C LEU A 99 -12.97 -0.38 -1.38
N ALA A 100 -12.38 -1.26 -2.18
CA ALA A 100 -12.20 -2.66 -1.81
C ALA A 100 -11.38 -2.82 -0.53
N LEU A 101 -10.29 -2.05 -0.38
CA LEU A 101 -9.42 -2.12 0.81
C LEU A 101 -10.09 -1.51 2.03
N ALA A 102 -10.83 -0.41 1.86
CA ALA A 102 -11.63 0.19 2.93
C ALA A 102 -12.73 -0.79 3.41
N ALA A 103 -13.45 -1.42 2.48
CA ALA A 103 -14.44 -2.45 2.80
C ALA A 103 -13.81 -3.66 3.48
N GLY A 104 -12.65 -4.12 3.02
CA GLY A 104 -11.91 -5.21 3.64
C GLY A 104 -11.49 -4.90 5.07
N ALA A 105 -10.98 -3.70 5.33
CA ALA A 105 -10.65 -3.21 6.66
C ALA A 105 -11.90 -3.13 7.56
N PHE A 106 -13.01 -2.61 7.04
CA PHE A 106 -14.28 -2.55 7.74
C PHE A 106 -14.81 -3.94 8.09
N PHE A 107 -14.82 -4.90 7.16
CA PHE A 107 -15.23 -6.27 7.42
C PHE A 107 -14.33 -6.93 8.47
N PHE A 108 -13.04 -6.63 8.46
CA PHE A 108 -12.14 -7.14 9.50
C PHE A 108 -12.48 -6.57 10.88
N LEU A 109 -12.77 -5.27 10.98
CA LEU A 109 -13.22 -4.66 12.23
C LEU A 109 -14.50 -5.32 12.75
N LEU A 110 -15.50 -5.55 11.88
CA LEU A 110 -16.71 -6.28 12.26
C LEU A 110 -16.40 -7.69 12.74
N ALA A 111 -15.46 -8.40 12.08
CA ALA A 111 -15.04 -9.74 12.49
C ALA A 111 -14.38 -9.76 13.89
N VAL A 112 -13.61 -8.74 14.23
CA VAL A 112 -12.95 -8.63 15.55
C VAL A 112 -13.93 -8.21 16.63
N LEU A 113 -14.93 -7.40 16.29
CA LEU A 113 -15.99 -6.98 17.23
C LEU A 113 -16.94 -8.12 17.58
N ASP A 114 -17.15 -9.10 16.69
CA ASP A 114 -17.96 -10.31 16.99
C ASP A 114 -17.09 -11.35 17.74
N PRO A 115 -17.37 -11.63 19.03
CA PRO A 115 -16.56 -12.55 19.81
C PRO A 115 -16.56 -13.98 19.26
N ALA A 116 -17.65 -14.40 18.60
CA ALA A 116 -17.75 -15.75 18.02
C ALA A 116 -16.82 -15.86 16.80
N VAL A 117 -16.82 -14.86 15.94
CA VAL A 117 -15.97 -14.78 14.74
C VAL A 117 -14.50 -14.64 15.14
N ARG A 118 -14.19 -13.73 16.07
CA ARG A 118 -12.81 -13.51 16.55
C ARG A 118 -12.16 -14.75 17.13
N LYS A 119 -12.90 -15.55 17.90
CA LYS A 119 -12.40 -16.79 18.50
C LYS A 119 -12.18 -17.91 17.50
N SER A 120 -12.73 -17.81 16.29
CA SER A 120 -12.61 -18.86 15.25
C SER A 120 -11.17 -19.12 14.80
N SER A 121 -10.32 -18.07 14.81
CA SER A 121 -8.90 -18.17 14.50
C SER A 121 -8.11 -17.04 15.16
N ARG A 122 -7.43 -17.35 16.27
CA ARG A 122 -6.61 -16.38 17.00
C ARG A 122 -5.45 -15.83 16.16
N ASP A 123 -4.85 -16.66 15.33
CA ASP A 123 -3.74 -16.24 14.46
C ASP A 123 -4.23 -15.27 13.38
N ALA A 124 -5.35 -15.56 12.70
CA ALA A 124 -5.93 -14.65 11.72
C ALA A 124 -6.35 -13.30 12.35
N ALA A 125 -6.93 -13.34 13.56
CA ALA A 125 -7.29 -12.12 14.27
C ALA A 125 -6.05 -11.27 14.62
N ARG A 126 -4.96 -11.87 15.09
CA ARG A 126 -3.71 -11.17 15.41
C ARG A 126 -3.02 -10.62 14.18
N ILE A 127 -2.87 -11.44 13.12
CA ILE A 127 -2.25 -11.01 11.87
C ILE A 127 -3.05 -9.87 11.26
N GLY A 128 -4.37 -10.03 11.17
CA GLY A 128 -5.24 -8.99 10.62
C GLY A 128 -5.20 -7.69 11.43
N SER A 129 -5.14 -7.74 12.76
CA SER A 129 -5.01 -6.53 13.59
C SER A 129 -3.69 -5.81 13.37
N LEU A 130 -2.58 -6.54 13.25
CA LEU A 130 -1.28 -5.96 12.96
C LEU A 130 -1.22 -5.36 11.56
N THR A 131 -1.71 -6.09 10.56
CA THR A 131 -1.71 -5.61 9.18
C THR A 131 -2.69 -4.46 8.98
N LEU A 132 -3.80 -4.41 9.70
CA LEU A 132 -4.69 -3.25 9.74
C LEU A 132 -3.96 -2.03 10.34
N GLY A 133 -3.36 -2.18 11.52
CA GLY A 133 -2.66 -1.08 12.18
C GLY A 133 -1.52 -0.50 11.34
N PHE A 134 -0.64 -1.36 10.83
CA PHE A 134 0.45 -0.92 9.96
C PHE A 134 -0.03 -0.43 8.59
N GLY A 135 -1.09 -1.01 8.03
CA GLY A 135 -1.69 -0.58 6.78
C GLY A 135 -2.29 0.83 6.89
N LEU A 136 -3.03 1.09 7.99
CA LEU A 136 -3.57 2.43 8.27
C LEU A 136 -2.45 3.44 8.57
N LEU A 137 -1.39 3.04 9.29
CA LEU A 137 -0.23 3.88 9.52
C LEU A 137 0.46 4.26 8.20
N ALA A 138 0.63 3.30 7.29
CA ALA A 138 1.21 3.58 5.99
C ALA A 138 0.31 4.48 5.14
N ALA A 139 -1.01 4.26 5.13
CA ALA A 139 -1.97 5.13 4.47
C ALA A 139 -1.96 6.56 5.06
N TRP A 140 -1.85 6.68 6.37
CA TRP A 140 -1.71 7.97 7.03
C TRP A 140 -0.41 8.67 6.63
N CYS A 141 0.73 7.97 6.53
CA CYS A 141 1.97 8.54 6.03
C CYS A 141 1.87 8.98 4.55
N ALA A 142 1.02 8.37 3.75
CA ALA A 142 0.77 8.80 2.38
C ALA A 142 -0.14 10.03 2.29
N SER A 143 -0.87 10.35 3.37
CA SER A 143 -1.88 11.41 3.38
C SER A 143 -1.30 12.77 3.73
N ASP A 144 -2.02 13.81 3.35
CA ASP A 144 -1.81 15.20 3.76
C ASP A 144 -2.01 15.43 5.28
N LEU A 145 -2.68 14.49 5.97
CA LEU A 145 -2.83 14.50 7.42
C LEU A 145 -1.53 14.13 8.17
N CYS A 146 -0.51 13.62 7.48
CA CYS A 146 0.77 13.32 8.09
C CYS A 146 1.55 14.61 8.36
N PRO A 147 1.94 14.90 9.61
CA PRO A 147 2.60 16.15 9.94
C PRO A 147 4.08 16.15 9.56
N TRP A 148 4.39 16.05 8.26
CA TRP A 148 5.75 15.98 7.74
C TRP A 148 6.66 17.07 8.27
N TYR A 149 6.17 18.33 8.32
CA TYR A 149 6.95 19.45 8.85
C TYR A 149 7.32 19.27 10.33
N ALA A 150 6.39 18.77 11.15
CA ALA A 150 6.67 18.51 12.56
C ALA A 150 7.65 17.35 12.74
N LEU A 151 7.52 16.29 11.95
CA LEU A 151 8.42 15.13 11.98
C LEU A 151 9.87 15.51 11.62
N PHE A 152 10.07 16.40 10.65
CA PHE A 152 11.40 16.85 10.25
C PHE A 152 12.02 17.86 11.24
N ARG A 153 11.22 18.58 12.02
CA ARG A 153 11.68 19.49 13.07
C ARG A 153 11.99 18.80 14.40
N CYS A 154 11.42 17.63 14.63
CA CYS A 154 11.58 16.90 15.89
C CYS A 154 12.96 16.25 15.96
N GLU A 155 13.87 16.75 16.83
CA GLU A 155 15.25 16.25 16.95
C GLU A 155 15.36 14.73 17.15
N PRO A 156 14.60 14.09 18.08
CA PRO A 156 14.71 12.63 18.27
C PRO A 156 14.25 11.82 17.07
N LEU A 157 13.41 12.40 16.18
CA LEU A 157 12.91 11.76 14.98
C LEU A 157 13.68 12.13 13.71
N GLN A 158 14.71 12.96 13.82
CA GLN A 158 15.43 13.48 12.65
C GLN A 158 16.11 12.38 11.82
N ALA A 159 16.65 11.33 12.47
CA ALA A 159 17.22 10.19 11.75
C ALA A 159 16.17 9.40 10.97
N LEU A 160 14.97 9.24 11.56
CA LEU A 160 13.82 8.61 10.91
C LEU A 160 13.32 9.45 9.73
N SER A 161 13.14 10.76 9.93
CA SER A 161 12.68 11.69 8.90
C SER A 161 13.62 11.73 7.71
N LYS A 162 14.94 11.81 7.94
CA LYS A 162 15.95 11.73 6.87
C LYS A 162 15.88 10.42 6.09
N THR A 163 15.55 9.31 6.78
CA THR A 163 15.39 8.01 6.13
C THR A 163 14.09 7.96 5.33
N LEU A 164 12.99 8.49 5.87
CA LEU A 164 11.70 8.59 5.20
C LEU A 164 11.75 9.57 4.00
N GLY A 165 12.51 10.67 4.12
CA GLY A 165 12.75 11.60 3.01
C GLY A 165 13.41 10.96 1.78
N LYS A 166 14.14 9.84 1.95
CA LYS A 166 14.69 9.08 0.82
C LYS A 166 13.63 8.38 -0.04
N LEU A 167 12.41 8.26 0.45
CA LEU A 167 11.29 7.70 -0.32
C LEU A 167 10.85 8.61 -1.47
N GLN A 168 11.27 9.85 -1.46
CA GLN A 168 11.01 10.82 -2.53
C GLN A 168 9.57 11.34 -2.56
N PHE A 169 8.56 10.45 -2.55
CA PHE A 169 7.14 10.78 -2.65
C PHE A 169 6.35 10.11 -1.53
N ALA A 170 5.47 10.85 -0.86
CA ALA A 170 4.63 10.33 0.22
C ALA A 170 3.67 9.24 -0.29
N TRP A 171 3.11 9.36 -1.50
CA TRP A 171 2.22 8.36 -2.07
C TRP A 171 2.86 6.96 -2.24
N ARG A 172 4.18 6.83 -2.19
CA ARG A 172 4.85 5.51 -2.19
C ARG A 172 4.48 4.64 -1.00
N PHE A 173 4.00 5.24 0.08
CA PHE A 173 3.44 4.49 1.21
C PHE A 173 2.16 3.73 0.86
N PHE A 174 1.49 4.03 -0.26
CA PHE A 174 0.36 3.22 -0.70
C PHE A 174 0.74 1.78 -1.04
N THR A 175 1.94 1.53 -1.54
CA THR A 175 2.38 0.15 -1.82
C THR A 175 2.34 -0.75 -0.58
N PRO A 176 3.03 -0.41 0.53
CA PRO A 176 2.91 -1.20 1.75
C PRO A 176 1.50 -1.13 2.36
N ALA A 177 0.78 -0.01 2.27
CA ALA A 177 -0.59 0.09 2.75
C ALA A 177 -1.50 -0.90 2.03
N THR A 178 -1.46 -0.94 0.70
CA THR A 178 -2.23 -1.88 -0.13
C THR A 178 -1.93 -3.32 0.24
N MET A 179 -0.65 -3.72 0.31
CA MET A 179 -0.26 -5.09 0.66
C MET A 179 -0.79 -5.49 2.03
N LEU A 180 -0.64 -4.63 3.03
CA LEU A 180 -1.07 -4.92 4.39
C LEU A 180 -2.59 -4.98 4.52
N LEU A 181 -3.32 -4.07 3.87
CA LEU A 181 -4.78 -4.06 3.89
C LEU A 181 -5.38 -5.22 3.10
N VAL A 182 -4.74 -5.72 2.03
CA VAL A 182 -5.13 -6.96 1.35
C VAL A 182 -5.01 -8.15 2.31
N VAL A 183 -3.90 -8.28 3.04
CA VAL A 183 -3.74 -9.35 4.05
C VAL A 183 -4.80 -9.23 5.13
N CYS A 184 -5.11 -8.01 5.58
CA CYS A 184 -6.18 -7.75 6.54
C CYS A 184 -7.54 -8.23 6.01
N ALA A 185 -7.90 -7.90 4.76
CA ALA A 185 -9.12 -8.34 4.11
C ALA A 185 -9.19 -9.88 3.98
N CYS A 186 -8.09 -10.52 3.61
CA CYS A 186 -7.99 -11.98 3.60
C CYS A 186 -8.23 -12.59 5.00
N CYS A 187 -7.68 -11.96 6.05
CA CYS A 187 -7.91 -12.39 7.43
C CYS A 187 -9.40 -12.28 7.82
N ALA A 188 -10.11 -11.24 7.38
CA ALA A 188 -11.55 -11.10 7.58
C ALA A 188 -12.31 -12.30 6.99
N VAL A 189 -12.05 -12.62 5.72
CA VAL A 189 -12.68 -13.76 5.03
C VAL A 189 -12.38 -15.08 5.76
N VAL A 190 -11.14 -15.30 6.20
CA VAL A 190 -10.74 -16.50 6.95
C VAL A 190 -11.47 -16.62 8.28
N LEU A 191 -11.65 -15.52 9.00
CA LEU A 191 -12.40 -15.48 10.26
C LEU A 191 -13.86 -15.85 10.07
N TYR A 192 -14.54 -15.23 9.10
CA TYR A 192 -15.94 -15.51 8.81
C TYR A 192 -16.18 -16.91 8.24
N ARG A 193 -15.26 -17.43 7.43
CA ARG A 193 -15.40 -18.74 6.77
C ARG A 193 -15.71 -19.88 7.74
N LYS A 194 -15.19 -19.82 8.97
CA LYS A 194 -15.37 -20.86 9.98
C LYS A 194 -16.71 -20.78 10.71
N VAL A 195 -17.31 -19.60 10.79
CA VAL A 195 -18.54 -19.35 11.58
C VAL A 195 -19.75 -19.12 10.67
N ARG A 196 -19.55 -18.38 9.58
CA ARG A 196 -20.61 -17.99 8.65
C ARG A 196 -20.09 -18.13 7.20
N PRO A 197 -19.98 -19.33 6.64
CA PRO A 197 -19.36 -19.59 5.35
C PRO A 197 -20.02 -18.83 4.18
N GLU A 198 -21.35 -18.68 4.20
CA GLU A 198 -22.05 -17.93 3.15
C GLU A 198 -21.75 -16.43 3.21
N ALA A 199 -21.67 -15.85 4.40
CA ALA A 199 -21.24 -14.45 4.55
C ALA A 199 -19.79 -14.25 4.07
N ALA A 200 -18.90 -15.22 4.32
CA ALA A 200 -17.53 -15.16 3.82
C ALA A 200 -17.45 -15.22 2.28
N LYS A 201 -18.28 -16.04 1.64
CA LYS A 201 -18.36 -16.08 0.16
C LYS A 201 -18.89 -14.77 -0.42
N ALA A 202 -19.98 -14.24 0.15
CA ALA A 202 -20.57 -12.97 -0.27
C ALA A 202 -19.56 -11.81 -0.11
N MET A 203 -18.85 -11.77 1.03
CA MET A 203 -17.78 -10.80 1.29
C MET A 203 -16.64 -10.91 0.27
N ALA A 204 -16.14 -12.11 -0.01
CA ALA A 204 -15.10 -12.31 -1.00
C ALA A 204 -15.55 -11.87 -2.39
N ALA A 205 -16.78 -12.21 -2.81
CA ALA A 205 -17.35 -11.78 -4.07
C ALA A 205 -17.47 -10.24 -4.15
N ALA A 206 -17.95 -9.60 -3.07
CA ALA A 206 -18.05 -8.14 -3.01
C ALA A 206 -16.70 -7.46 -3.11
N LEU A 207 -15.66 -7.95 -2.39
CA LEU A 207 -14.32 -7.41 -2.46
C LEU A 207 -13.69 -7.57 -3.86
N LEU A 208 -13.93 -8.71 -4.52
CA LEU A 208 -13.48 -8.93 -5.89
C LEU A 208 -14.19 -7.98 -6.87
N ALA A 209 -15.49 -7.82 -6.74
CA ALA A 209 -16.24 -6.89 -7.58
C ALA A 209 -15.78 -5.44 -7.40
N LEU A 210 -15.58 -5.00 -6.14
CA LEU A 210 -15.04 -3.68 -5.80
C LEU A 210 -13.60 -3.46 -6.29
N THR A 211 -12.87 -4.51 -6.60
CA THR A 211 -11.52 -4.42 -7.17
C THR A 211 -11.56 -4.43 -8.69
N ILE A 212 -12.32 -5.36 -9.29
CA ILE A 212 -12.33 -5.59 -10.75
C ILE A 212 -13.05 -4.48 -11.49
N ILE A 213 -14.21 -4.01 -10.96
CA ILE A 213 -15.03 -3.01 -11.66
C ILE A 213 -14.27 -1.68 -11.84
N PRO A 214 -13.68 -1.06 -10.78
CA PRO A 214 -12.93 0.17 -10.95
C PRO A 214 -11.66 0.00 -11.78
N ALA A 215 -10.96 -1.13 -11.63
CA ALA A 215 -9.78 -1.42 -12.43
C ALA A 215 -10.12 -1.54 -13.91
N GLY A 216 -11.20 -2.25 -14.24
CA GLY A 216 -11.71 -2.36 -15.61
C GLY A 216 -12.14 -1.02 -16.20
N TYR A 217 -12.82 -0.20 -15.39
CA TYR A 217 -13.20 1.16 -15.80
C TYR A 217 -11.96 2.03 -16.10
N LEU A 218 -10.98 2.05 -15.19
CA LEU A 218 -9.76 2.83 -15.38
C LEU A 218 -8.95 2.37 -16.61
N MET A 219 -8.88 1.06 -16.85
CA MET A 219 -8.25 0.53 -18.05
C MET A 219 -9.01 0.96 -19.32
N TYR A 220 -10.34 0.84 -19.32
CA TYR A 220 -11.16 1.26 -20.43
C TYR A 220 -10.99 2.77 -20.71
N ASP A 221 -11.09 3.60 -19.68
CA ASP A 221 -10.91 5.05 -19.78
C ASP A 221 -9.55 5.41 -20.37
N LYS A 222 -8.46 4.81 -19.87
CA LYS A 222 -7.11 5.05 -20.40
C LYS A 222 -6.91 4.55 -21.84
N CYS A 223 -7.55 3.46 -22.21
CA CYS A 223 -7.46 2.95 -23.58
C CYS A 223 -8.29 3.76 -24.59
N THR A 224 -9.37 4.40 -24.15
CA THR A 224 -10.28 5.13 -25.05
C THR A 224 -10.03 6.62 -25.14
N THR A 225 -9.55 7.24 -24.05
CA THR A 225 -9.37 8.69 -23.92
C THR A 225 -7.93 9.16 -24.06
N SER A 226 -6.95 8.24 -24.02
CA SER A 226 -5.56 8.64 -24.03
C SER A 226 -5.06 8.93 -25.45
N GLU A 227 -4.07 9.80 -25.51
CA GLU A 227 -3.25 10.12 -26.69
C GLU A 227 -2.63 8.87 -27.35
N ALA A 228 -2.67 7.71 -26.70
CA ALA A 228 -2.26 6.42 -27.25
C ALA A 228 -3.04 6.04 -28.53
N VAL A 229 -4.31 6.47 -28.64
CA VAL A 229 -5.12 6.28 -29.86
C VAL A 229 -4.55 7.16 -30.98
N THR A 230 -4.08 8.34 -30.65
CA THR A 230 -3.48 9.29 -31.61
C THR A 230 -2.12 8.81 -32.13
N CYS A 231 -1.32 8.15 -31.29
CA CYS A 231 -0.03 7.61 -31.69
C CYS A 231 -0.14 6.33 -32.57
N MET A 232 -1.26 5.62 -32.51
CA MET A 232 -1.49 4.45 -33.38
C MET A 232 -2.10 4.82 -34.75
N SER A 233 -2.54 6.06 -34.94
CA SER A 233 -3.12 6.57 -36.19
C SER A 233 -2.13 7.33 -37.07
N LEU A 234 -0.87 7.42 -36.69
CA LEU A 234 0.26 7.94 -37.44
C LEU A 234 1.18 6.81 -37.90
#